data_9e609838d6a5e92abc120ac954581f3b
#
_entry.id   9e609838d6a5e92abc120ac954581f3b
#
_cell.length_a   1.000
_cell.length_b   1.000
_cell.length_c   1.000
_cell.angle_alpha   90.00
_cell.angle_beta   90.00
_cell.angle_gamma   90.00
#
_symmetry.space_group_name_H-M   'P 1'
#
loop_
_entity.id
_entity.type
_entity.pdbx_description
1 polymer ?
#
loop_
_entity_poly.entity_id
_entity_poly.type
_entity_poly.pdbx_seq_one_letter_code
_entity_poly.pdbx_strand_id
1 'polypeptide(L)'
;MRLEHDSLGSLEVPNFAYYGIQTERNRQAFDISDLTLEDFPSFIEAVAKIKAACARTNLEIGALDKEKAQAIEQAAWEVIRRDFDYSLPVCIYRGSGTPLNAGVNEVVAHRANEILTGNKEEGDIHPSTHVN
;
A
#
# COMPACT_ATOMS: atom_id res chain seq x y z
N MET A 1 -1.98 -13.81 -12.59
CA MET A 1 -2.12 -12.34 -12.73
C MET A 1 -3.56 -11.96 -12.41
N ARG A 2 -3.78 -10.84 -11.77
CA ARG A 2 -5.08 -10.20 -11.63
C ARG A 2 -5.09 -8.87 -12.38
N LEU A 3 -6.24 -8.47 -12.87
CA LEU A 3 -6.41 -7.22 -13.60
C LEU A 3 -6.88 -6.13 -12.63
N GLU A 4 -6.10 -5.08 -12.51
CA GLU A 4 -6.48 -3.88 -11.76
C GLU A 4 -6.75 -2.70 -12.69
N HIS A 5 -7.49 -1.71 -12.22
CA HIS A 5 -7.91 -0.54 -12.98
C HIS A 5 -7.62 0.74 -12.21
N ASP A 6 -7.17 1.76 -12.92
CA ASP A 6 -7.06 3.13 -12.44
C ASP A 6 -7.50 4.13 -13.52
N SER A 7 -7.31 5.42 -13.28
CA SER A 7 -7.68 6.46 -14.26
C SER A 7 -6.91 6.40 -15.58
N LEU A 8 -5.81 5.68 -15.64
CA LEU A 8 -4.99 5.50 -16.83
C LEU A 8 -5.32 4.23 -17.61
N GLY A 9 -6.23 3.39 -17.08
CA GLY A 9 -6.65 2.13 -17.70
C GLY A 9 -6.32 0.91 -16.86
N SER A 10 -6.21 -0.24 -17.50
CA SER A 10 -6.02 -1.53 -16.83
C SER A 10 -4.59 -2.02 -16.95
N LEU A 11 -4.13 -2.73 -15.94
CA LEU A 11 -2.81 -3.37 -15.93
C LEU A 11 -2.89 -4.69 -15.14
N GLU A 12 -2.14 -5.68 -15.59
CA GLU A 12 -1.99 -6.94 -14.87
C GLU A 12 -0.99 -6.80 -13.72
N VAL A 13 -1.39 -7.27 -12.55
CA VAL A 13 -0.58 -7.30 -11.33
C VAL A 13 -0.44 -8.75 -10.87
N PRO A 14 0.73 -9.19 -10.38
CA PRO A 14 0.89 -10.56 -9.88
C PRO A 14 -0.10 -10.90 -8.75
N ASN A 15 -0.72 -12.08 -8.81
CA ASN A 15 -1.72 -12.49 -7.81
C ASN A 15 -1.17 -12.52 -6.37
N PHE A 16 0.12 -12.86 -6.21
CA PHE A 16 0.75 -12.90 -4.89
C PHE A 16 0.98 -11.51 -4.29
N ALA A 17 1.10 -10.47 -5.14
CA ALA A 17 1.49 -9.13 -4.70
C ALA A 17 0.42 -8.47 -3.82
N TYR A 18 0.88 -7.80 -2.75
CA TYR A 18 0.07 -6.87 -1.97
C TYR A 18 0.16 -5.44 -2.51
N TYR A 19 1.17 -5.12 -3.32
CA TYR A 19 1.14 -3.86 -4.07
C TYR A 19 0.08 -3.92 -5.19
N GLY A 20 -0.28 -2.77 -5.71
CA GLY A 20 -1.31 -2.64 -6.72
C GLY A 20 -0.83 -2.03 -8.03
N ILE A 21 -1.78 -1.54 -8.81
CA ILE A 21 -1.57 -1.05 -10.16
C ILE A 21 -0.60 0.14 -10.24
N GLN A 22 -0.60 1.05 -9.25
CA GLN A 22 0.29 2.21 -9.27
C GLN A 22 1.75 1.78 -9.10
N THR A 23 2.02 0.87 -8.19
CA THR A 23 3.34 0.27 -8.02
C THR A 23 3.80 -0.45 -9.27
N GLU A 24 2.93 -1.25 -9.89
CA GLU A 24 3.26 -1.97 -11.12
C GLU A 24 3.58 -1.01 -12.27
N ARG A 25 2.80 0.07 -12.45
CA ARG A 25 3.11 1.11 -13.44
C ARG A 25 4.48 1.74 -13.19
N ASN A 26 4.76 2.08 -11.94
CA ASN A 26 6.05 2.69 -11.58
C ASN A 26 7.21 1.72 -11.80
N ARG A 27 7.03 0.44 -11.47
CA ARG A 27 8.03 -0.60 -11.71
C ARG A 27 8.38 -0.72 -13.20
N GLN A 28 7.37 -0.71 -14.08
CA GLN A 28 7.57 -0.81 -15.52
C GLN A 28 8.16 0.46 -16.14
N ALA A 29 7.75 1.63 -15.64
CA ALA A 29 8.17 2.92 -16.22
C ALA A 29 9.56 3.36 -15.76
N PHE A 30 10.05 2.92 -14.61
CA PHE A 30 11.27 3.43 -13.97
C PHE A 30 12.20 2.31 -13.53
N ASP A 31 12.73 1.59 -14.48
CA ASP A 31 13.79 0.60 -14.31
C ASP A 31 15.16 1.27 -14.46
N ILE A 32 15.48 2.19 -13.52
CA ILE A 32 16.70 3.01 -13.57
C ILE A 32 17.84 2.37 -12.78
N SER A 33 17.49 1.62 -11.72
CA SER A 33 18.43 1.02 -10.79
C SER A 33 17.84 -0.25 -10.19
N ASP A 34 18.70 -1.20 -9.82
CA ASP A 34 18.32 -2.40 -9.09
C ASP A 34 17.93 -2.14 -7.63
N LEU A 35 18.22 -0.92 -7.11
CA LEU A 35 17.80 -0.53 -5.76
C LEU A 35 16.32 -0.20 -5.73
N THR A 36 15.59 -0.96 -4.92
CA THR A 36 14.16 -0.81 -4.71
C THR A 36 13.84 -0.37 -3.28
N LEU A 37 12.58 -0.05 -3.03
CA LEU A 37 12.14 0.32 -1.69
C LEU A 37 12.38 -0.81 -0.67
N GLU A 38 12.40 -2.06 -1.10
CA GLU A 38 12.69 -3.22 -0.24
C GLU A 38 14.09 -3.19 0.36
N ASP A 39 15.04 -2.53 -0.28
CA ASP A 39 16.40 -2.36 0.24
C ASP A 39 16.48 -1.34 1.40
N PHE A 40 15.37 -0.65 1.67
CA PHE A 40 15.27 0.40 2.68
C PHE A 40 14.11 0.15 3.65
N PRO A 41 14.18 -0.92 4.47
CA PRO A 41 13.10 -1.29 5.38
C PRO A 41 12.74 -0.19 6.38
N SER A 42 13.71 0.62 6.80
CA SER A 42 13.44 1.75 7.70
C SER A 42 12.54 2.81 7.09
N PHE A 43 12.62 3.02 5.78
CA PHE A 43 11.71 3.92 5.06
C PHE A 43 10.28 3.37 5.05
N ILE A 44 10.13 2.08 4.75
CA ILE A 44 8.81 1.42 4.75
C ILE A 44 8.19 1.53 6.14
N GLU A 45 8.95 1.24 7.19
CA GLU A 45 8.48 1.36 8.58
C GLU A 45 8.04 2.78 8.92
N ALA A 46 8.81 3.79 8.54
CA ALA A 46 8.49 5.19 8.82
C ALA A 46 7.18 5.60 8.13
N VAL A 47 7.00 5.26 6.86
CA VAL A 47 5.78 5.57 6.13
C VAL A 47 4.59 4.81 6.71
N ALA A 48 4.73 3.53 7.02
CA ALA A 48 3.66 2.73 7.63
C ALA A 48 3.25 3.26 9.01
N LYS A 49 4.19 3.74 9.84
CA LYS A 49 3.88 4.41 11.12
C LYS A 49 3.04 5.66 10.92
N ILE A 50 3.34 6.45 9.89
CA ILE A 50 2.53 7.62 9.54
C ILE A 50 1.12 7.19 9.16
N LYS A 51 0.96 6.12 8.37
CA LYS A 51 -0.37 5.62 7.98
C LYS A 51 -1.17 5.11 9.19
N ALA A 52 -0.55 4.42 10.12
CA ALA A 52 -1.19 4.00 11.37
C ALA A 52 -1.68 5.21 12.19
N ALA A 53 -0.84 6.23 12.34
CA ALA A 53 -1.20 7.45 13.04
C ALA A 53 -2.33 8.22 12.35
N CYS A 54 -2.28 8.32 11.02
CA CYS A 54 -3.34 8.96 10.23
C CYS A 54 -4.67 8.24 10.37
N ALA A 55 -4.69 6.92 10.31
CA ALA A 55 -5.92 6.14 10.47
C ALA A 55 -6.57 6.40 11.83
N ARG A 56 -5.77 6.39 12.89
CA ARG A 56 -6.26 6.68 14.25
C ARG A 56 -6.79 8.10 14.36
N THR A 57 -6.06 9.09 13.88
CA THR A 57 -6.48 10.49 13.91
C THR A 57 -7.75 10.71 13.10
N ASN A 58 -7.83 10.14 11.90
CA ASN A 58 -9.01 10.26 11.05
C ASN A 58 -10.26 9.60 11.66
N LEU A 59 -10.08 8.53 12.43
CA LEU A 59 -11.16 7.97 13.24
C LEU A 59 -11.62 8.95 14.33
N GLU A 60 -10.68 9.53 15.08
CA GLU A 60 -10.99 10.44 16.20
C GLU A 60 -11.74 11.69 15.74
N ILE A 61 -11.41 12.23 14.58
CA ILE A 61 -12.08 13.42 14.00
C ILE A 61 -13.31 13.07 13.17
N GLY A 62 -13.69 11.81 13.05
CA GLY A 62 -14.85 11.35 12.28
C GLY A 62 -14.68 11.36 10.77
N ALA A 63 -13.46 11.46 10.25
CA ALA A 63 -13.17 11.45 8.83
C ALA A 63 -13.08 10.03 8.22
N LEU A 64 -12.94 9.02 9.06
CA LEU A 64 -12.83 7.61 8.66
C LEU A 64 -13.68 6.77 9.61
N ASP A 65 -14.45 5.81 9.06
CA ASP A 65 -15.23 4.91 9.90
C ASP A 65 -14.33 3.96 10.72
N LYS A 66 -14.89 3.49 11.84
CA LYS A 66 -14.14 2.69 12.81
C LYS A 66 -13.59 1.40 12.23
N GLU A 67 -14.37 0.70 11.43
CA GLU A 67 -13.99 -0.60 10.87
C GLU A 67 -12.80 -0.46 9.93
N LYS A 68 -12.86 0.50 9.00
CA LYS A 68 -11.76 0.81 8.08
C LYS A 68 -10.53 1.32 8.83
N ALA A 69 -10.71 2.24 9.77
CA ALA A 69 -9.60 2.81 10.53
C ALA A 69 -8.83 1.73 11.30
N GLN A 70 -9.53 0.83 11.97
CA GLN A 70 -8.91 -0.27 12.72
C GLN A 70 -8.19 -1.26 11.80
N ALA A 71 -8.78 -1.59 10.66
CA ALA A 71 -8.15 -2.49 9.69
C ALA A 71 -6.88 -1.86 9.07
N ILE A 72 -6.91 -0.57 8.73
CA ILE A 72 -5.75 0.15 8.22
C ILE A 72 -4.64 0.24 9.27
N GLU A 73 -4.98 0.60 10.50
CA GLU A 73 -4.01 0.66 11.59
C GLU A 73 -3.35 -0.70 11.83
N GLN A 74 -4.15 -1.77 11.90
CA GLN A 74 -3.63 -3.14 12.05
C GLN A 74 -2.73 -3.52 10.88
N ALA A 75 -3.18 -3.30 9.64
CA ALA A 75 -2.40 -3.62 8.44
C ALA A 75 -1.05 -2.88 8.43
N ALA A 76 -1.05 -1.59 8.80
CA ALA A 76 0.18 -0.80 8.89
C ALA A 76 1.17 -1.37 9.92
N TRP A 77 0.70 -1.79 11.09
CA TRP A 77 1.56 -2.44 12.09
C TRP A 77 2.07 -3.81 11.63
N GLU A 78 1.26 -4.58 10.91
CA GLU A 78 1.69 -5.85 10.33
C GLU A 78 2.76 -5.64 9.23
N VAL A 79 2.67 -4.56 8.44
CA VAL A 79 3.73 -4.17 7.49
C VAL A 79 5.03 -3.87 8.24
N ILE A 80 4.97 -3.10 9.33
CA ILE A 80 6.13 -2.73 10.15
C ILE A 80 6.81 -3.98 10.73
N ARG A 81 6.04 -4.92 11.25
CA ARG A 81 6.55 -6.16 11.88
C ARG A 81 6.87 -7.26 10.87
N ARG A 82 6.51 -7.09 9.60
CA ARG A 82 6.59 -8.12 8.56
C ARG A 82 5.86 -9.40 8.94
N ASP A 83 4.65 -9.26 9.46
CA ASP A 83 3.81 -10.38 9.88
C ASP A 83 3.21 -11.16 8.68
N PHE A 84 3.35 -10.63 7.49
CA PHE A 84 2.98 -11.29 6.23
C PHE A 84 4.03 -10.98 5.15
N ASP A 85 4.05 -11.81 4.11
CA ASP A 85 5.00 -11.64 3.01
C ASP A 85 4.47 -10.62 1.99
N TYR A 86 5.21 -9.54 1.78
CA TYR A 86 4.91 -8.52 0.79
C TYR A 86 6.17 -8.04 0.08
N SER A 87 6.01 -7.50 -1.11
CA SER A 87 7.07 -6.88 -1.89
C SER A 87 6.72 -5.45 -2.29
N LEU A 88 7.74 -4.62 -2.48
CA LEU A 88 7.65 -3.24 -2.96
C LEU A 88 8.76 -2.98 -3.98
N PRO A 89 8.63 -3.54 -5.19
CA PRO A 89 9.67 -3.53 -6.21
C PRO A 89 9.72 -2.21 -7.00
N VAL A 90 9.57 -1.10 -6.31
CA VAL A 90 9.62 0.24 -6.92
C VAL A 90 11.00 0.85 -6.76
N CYS A 91 11.59 1.35 -7.85
CA CYS A 91 12.90 1.99 -7.84
C CYS A 91 12.89 3.23 -6.94
N ILE A 92 13.87 3.34 -6.03
CA ILE A 92 13.97 4.47 -5.09
C ILE A 92 14.37 5.80 -5.74
N TYR A 93 14.99 5.75 -6.90
CA TYR A 93 15.44 6.95 -7.63
C TYR A 93 14.34 7.58 -8.48
N ARG A 94 13.14 7.12 -8.33
CA ARG A 94 11.99 7.69 -9.00
C ARG A 94 11.53 8.98 -8.32
N GLY A 95 11.86 10.13 -8.91
CA GLY A 95 11.22 11.42 -8.67
C GLY A 95 10.95 11.79 -7.21
N SER A 96 9.77 12.31 -6.95
CA SER A 96 9.40 13.05 -5.75
C SER A 96 8.95 12.21 -4.53
N GLY A 97 9.19 10.94 -4.48
CA GLY A 97 8.72 10.08 -3.39
C GLY A 97 7.26 9.64 -3.49
N THR A 98 6.47 10.21 -4.37
CA THR A 98 5.06 9.80 -4.58
C THR A 98 4.91 8.32 -4.90
N PRO A 99 5.72 7.71 -5.78
CA PRO A 99 5.64 6.27 -6.04
C PRO A 99 5.93 5.40 -4.82
N LEU A 100 6.84 5.85 -3.96
CA LEU A 100 7.21 5.13 -2.74
C LEU A 100 6.06 5.15 -1.73
N ASN A 101 5.45 6.31 -1.53
CA ASN A 101 4.27 6.48 -0.69
C ASN A 101 3.07 5.68 -1.25
N ALA A 102 2.82 5.75 -2.55
CA ALA A 102 1.75 5.01 -3.19
C ALA A 102 1.91 3.50 -3.02
N GLY A 103 3.12 2.98 -3.13
CA GLY A 103 3.41 1.56 -2.92
C GLY A 103 3.04 1.10 -1.50
N VAL A 104 3.43 1.84 -0.48
CA VAL A 104 3.06 1.52 0.90
C VAL A 104 1.54 1.63 1.10
N ASN A 105 0.90 2.65 0.53
CA ASN A 105 -0.56 2.78 0.59
C ASN A 105 -1.28 1.56 0.01
N GLU A 106 -0.82 1.05 -1.14
CA GLU A 106 -1.43 -0.11 -1.79
C GLU A 106 -1.25 -1.38 -0.97
N VAL A 107 -0.06 -1.64 -0.42
CA VAL A 107 0.18 -2.80 0.45
C VAL A 107 -0.70 -2.75 1.69
N VAL A 108 -0.79 -1.59 2.34
CA VAL A 108 -1.63 -1.40 3.54
C VAL A 108 -3.12 -1.58 3.19
N ALA A 109 -3.59 -1.01 2.06
CA ALA A 109 -4.99 -1.13 1.66
C ALA A 109 -5.39 -2.57 1.34
N HIS A 110 -4.59 -3.29 0.56
CA HIS A 110 -4.85 -4.70 0.24
C HIS A 110 -4.83 -5.57 1.50
N ARG A 111 -3.88 -5.36 2.41
CA ARG A 111 -3.86 -6.09 3.67
C ARG A 111 -5.06 -5.76 4.55
N ALA A 112 -5.45 -4.49 4.65
CA ALA A 112 -6.63 -4.09 5.40
C ALA A 112 -7.93 -4.69 4.83
N ASN A 113 -8.07 -4.73 3.51
CA ASN A 113 -9.20 -5.41 2.86
C ASN A 113 -9.21 -6.91 3.18
N GLU A 114 -8.05 -7.57 3.15
CA GLU A 114 -7.95 -8.98 3.53
C GLU A 114 -8.33 -9.23 4.98
N ILE A 115 -7.96 -8.35 5.91
CA ILE A 115 -8.37 -8.42 7.31
C ILE A 115 -9.89 -8.35 7.45
N LEU A 116 -10.55 -7.49 6.68
CA LEU A 116 -12.01 -7.31 6.76
C LEU A 116 -12.81 -8.38 6.02
N THR A 117 -12.32 -8.87 4.89
CA THR A 117 -13.10 -9.71 3.97
C THR A 117 -12.58 -11.14 3.83
N GLY A 118 -11.34 -11.39 4.24
CA GLY A 118 -10.63 -12.65 3.99
C GLY A 118 -9.97 -12.72 2.61
N ASN A 119 -10.15 -11.70 1.75
CA ASN A 119 -9.55 -11.63 0.42
C ASN A 119 -9.03 -10.21 0.16
N LYS A 120 -7.74 -10.07 -0.13
CA LYS A 120 -7.11 -8.77 -0.38
C LYS A 120 -7.66 -8.00 -1.59
N GLU A 121 -8.28 -8.71 -2.52
CA GLU A 121 -8.86 -8.14 -3.74
C GLU A 121 -10.32 -7.70 -3.55
N GLU A 122 -10.93 -8.07 -2.44
CA GLU A 122 -12.28 -7.69 -2.07
C GLU A 122 -12.26 -6.58 -1.02
N GLY A 123 -13.34 -5.82 -0.95
CA GLY A 123 -13.47 -4.71 -0.02
C GLY A 123 -13.32 -3.35 -0.69
N ASP A 124 -13.54 -2.32 0.10
CA ASP A 124 -13.65 -0.94 -0.38
C ASP A 124 -12.62 0.03 0.23
N ILE A 125 -11.62 -0.50 0.92
CA ILE A 125 -10.50 0.34 1.39
C ILE A 125 -9.62 0.67 0.20
N HIS A 126 -9.58 1.97 -0.13
CA HIS A 126 -8.85 2.47 -1.29
C HIS A 126 -7.52 3.11 -0.84
N PRO A 127 -6.39 2.82 -1.53
CA PRO A 127 -5.07 3.31 -1.16
C PRO A 127 -4.99 4.83 -1.01
N SER A 128 -5.54 5.57 -1.98
CA SER A 128 -5.45 7.03 -2.00
C SER A 128 -6.51 7.72 -1.16
N THR A 129 -7.72 7.14 -1.08
CA THR A 129 -8.86 7.77 -0.40
C THR A 129 -8.86 7.50 1.10
N HIS A 130 -8.48 6.31 1.52
CA HIS A 130 -8.61 5.87 2.91
C HIS A 130 -7.27 5.73 3.64
N VAL A 131 -6.23 5.23 2.98
CA VAL A 131 -4.92 4.98 3.61
C VAL A 131 -4.05 6.22 3.60
N ASN A 132 -4.03 6.94 2.51
CA ASN A 132 -3.16 8.10 2.35
C ASN A 132 -3.48 9.27 3.30
#